data_65bdaa5ac005715ec46b8721f3350b84
#
_entry.id   65bdaa5ac005715ec46b8721f3350b84
#
_cell.length_a   1.000
_cell.length_b   1.000
_cell.length_c   1.000
_cell.angle_alpha   90.00
_cell.angle_beta   90.00
_cell.angle_gamma   90.00
#
_symmetry.space_group_name_H-M   'P 1'
#
loop_
_entity.id
_entity.type
_entity.pdbx_description
1 polymer ?
#
loop_
_entity_poly.entity_id
_entity_poly.type
_entity_poly.pdbx_seq_one_letter_code
_entity_poly.pdbx_strand_id
1 'polypeptide(L)'
;VRRQPGSLEDAIIAALGRAAAMSVAEVRAELGGDLAHTTVMTALVRLTDKQLVTRTKQGRAFVYSLAAPADDLPALRSAIRMRNELHRRKAPERADVLANFVAALEPADEEALRKLLADNDSSSS
;
A
#
# COMPACT_ATOMS: atom_id res chain seq x y z
N VAL A 1 -14.12 10.99 22.04
CA VAL A 1 -14.77 10.53 20.80
C VAL A 1 -14.07 9.29 20.28
N ARG A 2 -14.85 8.26 20.06
CA ARG A 2 -14.30 7.00 19.55
C ARG A 2 -13.97 7.12 18.06
N ARG A 3 -12.74 6.73 17.67
CA ARG A 3 -12.34 6.76 16.27
C ARG A 3 -13.09 5.69 15.48
N GLN A 4 -13.42 6.01 14.24
CA GLN A 4 -13.99 5.06 13.30
C GLN A 4 -12.94 3.99 12.95
N PRO A 5 -13.35 2.73 12.66
CA PRO A 5 -12.40 1.75 12.14
C PRO A 5 -11.69 2.31 10.90
N GLY A 6 -10.37 2.22 10.89
CA GLY A 6 -9.54 2.72 9.79
C GLY A 6 -9.16 4.18 9.89
N SER A 7 -9.81 4.98 10.74
CA SER A 7 -9.48 6.40 10.84
C SER A 7 -8.08 6.65 11.40
N LEU A 8 -7.60 5.78 12.28
CA LEU A 8 -6.25 5.88 12.80
C LEU A 8 -5.22 5.58 11.69
N GLU A 9 -5.47 4.56 10.89
CA GLU A 9 -4.61 4.25 9.76
C GLU A 9 -4.57 5.42 8.77
N ASP A 10 -5.72 6.02 8.49
CA ASP A 10 -5.80 7.19 7.60
C ASP A 10 -5.02 8.38 8.16
N ALA A 11 -5.10 8.61 9.47
CA ALA A 11 -4.35 9.68 10.13
C ALA A 11 -2.84 9.44 10.05
N ILE A 12 -2.41 8.18 10.20
CA ILE A 12 -1.00 7.81 10.07
C ILE A 12 -0.51 8.03 8.64
N ILE A 13 -1.30 7.62 7.67
CA ILE A 13 -0.96 7.82 6.24
C ILE A 13 -0.80 9.32 5.96
N ALA A 14 -1.71 10.15 6.47
CA ALA A 14 -1.61 11.60 6.31
C ALA A 14 -0.34 12.16 6.94
N ALA A 15 0.01 11.67 8.14
CA ALA A 15 1.22 12.10 8.84
C ALA A 15 2.47 11.72 8.04
N LEU A 16 2.54 10.48 7.57
CA LEU A 16 3.68 9.99 6.79
C LEU A 16 3.76 10.69 5.42
N GLY A 17 2.64 11.16 4.89
CA GLY A 17 2.63 11.91 3.64
C GLY A 17 3.27 13.28 3.76
N ARG A 18 3.41 13.80 4.98
CA ARG A 18 4.04 15.11 5.24
C ARG A 18 5.53 15.01 5.52
N ALA A 19 6.08 13.80 5.62
CA ALA A 19 7.49 13.59 5.95
C ALA A 19 8.02 12.40 5.15
N ALA A 20 9.36 12.34 4.99
CA ALA A 20 9.99 11.26 4.24
C ALA A 20 9.92 9.94 5.00
N ALA A 21 10.15 9.98 6.31
CA ALA A 21 10.09 8.80 7.17
C ALA A 21 9.94 9.26 8.62
N MET A 22 9.28 8.43 9.44
CA MET A 22 9.07 8.74 10.85
C MET A 22 9.23 7.50 11.70
N SER A 23 9.77 7.68 12.92
CA SER A 23 9.74 6.65 13.95
C SER A 23 8.34 6.55 14.55
N VAL A 24 8.10 5.52 15.35
CA VAL A 24 6.81 5.38 16.07
C VAL A 24 6.56 6.60 16.95
N ALA A 25 7.59 7.07 17.67
CA ALA A 25 7.48 8.24 18.55
C ALA A 25 7.11 9.49 17.77
N GLU A 26 7.72 9.69 16.61
CA GLU A 26 7.43 10.84 15.77
C GLU A 26 6.01 10.81 15.21
N VAL A 27 5.54 9.63 14.78
CA VAL A 27 4.16 9.46 14.32
C VAL A 27 3.19 9.76 15.46
N ARG A 28 3.48 9.22 16.65
CA ARG A 28 2.65 9.45 17.83
C ARG A 28 2.54 10.93 18.16
N ALA A 29 3.67 11.64 18.12
CA ALA A 29 3.70 13.09 18.38
C ALA A 29 2.87 13.85 17.32
N GLU A 30 2.99 13.45 16.07
CA GLU A 30 2.25 14.08 14.97
C GLU A 30 0.74 13.89 15.12
N LEU A 31 0.31 12.79 15.76
CA LEU A 31 -1.10 12.51 16.02
C LEU A 31 -1.62 13.15 17.31
N GLY A 32 -0.80 13.99 17.97
CA GLY A 32 -1.20 14.72 19.16
C GLY A 32 -0.71 14.13 20.47
N GLY A 33 -0.11 12.96 20.46
CA GLY A 33 0.47 12.34 21.63
C GLY A 33 -0.50 11.67 22.60
N ASP A 34 -1.80 11.66 22.28
CA ASP A 34 -2.84 11.11 23.14
C ASP A 34 -2.89 9.58 23.11
N LEU A 35 -2.43 8.99 22.03
CA LEU A 35 -2.52 7.56 21.83
C LEU A 35 -1.36 6.83 22.50
N ALA A 36 -1.61 5.61 22.97
CA ALA A 36 -0.56 4.78 23.52
C ALA A 36 0.42 4.39 22.43
N HIS A 37 1.68 4.22 22.80
CA HIS A 37 2.74 3.77 21.90
C HIS A 37 2.35 2.47 21.19
N THR A 38 1.80 1.51 21.95
CA THR A 38 1.40 0.21 21.41
C THR A 38 0.27 0.32 20.39
N THR A 39 -0.64 1.28 20.57
CA THR A 39 -1.74 1.52 19.65
C THR A 39 -1.21 1.99 18.29
N VAL A 40 -0.27 2.95 18.33
CA VAL A 40 0.35 3.49 17.11
C VAL A 40 1.18 2.40 16.44
N MET A 41 1.97 1.67 17.21
CA MET A 41 2.81 0.58 16.68
C MET A 41 1.98 -0.50 16.00
N THR A 42 0.87 -0.91 16.63
CA THR A 42 -0.03 -1.92 16.06
C THR A 42 -0.59 -1.46 14.71
N ALA A 43 -1.00 -0.20 14.62
CA ALA A 43 -1.51 0.35 13.38
C ALA A 43 -0.43 0.40 12.29
N LEU A 44 0.80 0.78 12.65
CA LEU A 44 1.93 0.79 11.71
C LEU A 44 2.27 -0.61 11.21
N VAL A 45 2.24 -1.61 12.09
CA VAL A 45 2.46 -3.01 11.71
C VAL A 45 1.39 -3.46 10.72
N ARG A 46 0.13 -3.12 10.99
CA ARG A 46 -0.97 -3.47 10.08
C ARG A 46 -0.80 -2.83 8.71
N LEU A 47 -0.40 -1.55 8.67
CA LEU A 47 -0.16 -0.85 7.41
C LEU A 47 1.01 -1.45 6.65
N THR A 48 2.05 -1.89 7.36
CA THR A 48 3.20 -2.57 6.77
C THR A 48 2.77 -3.93 6.18
N ASP A 49 1.95 -4.68 6.92
CA ASP A 49 1.41 -5.96 6.43
C ASP A 49 0.51 -5.77 5.21
N LYS A 50 -0.21 -4.66 5.15
CA LYS A 50 -1.04 -4.31 3.99
C LYS A 50 -0.20 -3.79 2.82
N GLN A 51 1.10 -3.61 3.01
CA GLN A 51 2.04 -3.15 1.99
C GLN A 51 1.81 -1.69 1.56
N LEU A 52 1.18 -0.90 2.41
CA LEU A 52 0.97 0.53 2.18
C LEU A 52 2.07 1.38 2.80
N VAL A 53 2.80 0.82 3.75
CA VAL A 53 3.89 1.46 4.49
C VAL A 53 5.10 0.53 4.44
N THR A 54 6.28 1.10 4.32
CA THR A 54 7.54 0.35 4.39
C THR A 54 8.25 0.67 5.69
N ARG A 55 8.98 -0.30 6.21
CA ARG A 55 9.73 -0.17 7.44
C ARG A 55 11.22 -0.35 7.13
N THR A 56 12.02 0.58 7.60
CA THR A 56 13.47 0.54 7.41
C THR A 56 14.15 0.71 8.76
N LYS A 57 15.16 -0.10 9.03
CA LYS A 57 15.92 0.02 10.26
C LYS A 57 16.95 1.15 10.15
N GLN A 58 16.94 2.05 11.14
CA GLN A 58 17.94 3.10 11.27
C GLN A 58 18.57 2.98 12.65
N GLY A 59 19.82 2.50 12.69
CA GLY A 59 20.46 2.21 13.96
C GLY A 59 19.71 1.10 14.69
N ARG A 60 19.20 1.39 15.89
CA ARG A 60 18.43 0.44 16.70
C ARG A 60 16.93 0.61 16.57
N ALA A 61 16.48 1.64 15.85
CA ALA A 61 15.09 1.95 15.71
C ALA A 61 14.61 1.69 14.30
N PHE A 62 13.29 1.58 14.13
CA PHE A 62 12.67 1.50 12.82
C PHE A 62 12.04 2.83 12.47
N VAL A 63 12.12 3.19 11.19
CA VAL A 63 11.38 4.32 10.64
C VAL A 63 10.42 3.81 9.58
N TYR A 64 9.31 4.50 9.43
CA TYR A 64 8.21 4.11 8.56
C TYR A 64 7.98 5.19 7.51
N SER A 65 7.72 4.77 6.29
CA SER A 65 7.41 5.69 5.20
C SER A 65 6.32 5.09 4.31
N LEU A 66 5.66 5.94 3.52
CA LEU A 66 4.65 5.45 2.59
C LEU A 66 5.32 4.63 1.49
N ALA A 67 4.65 3.54 1.08
CA ALA A 67 5.14 2.67 0.00
C ALA A 67 5.08 3.35 -1.37
N ALA A 68 4.28 4.42 -1.49
CA ALA A 68 4.12 5.21 -2.70
C ALA A 68 3.72 6.63 -2.30
N PRO A 69 3.81 7.62 -3.21
CA PRO A 69 3.29 8.95 -2.90
C PRO A 69 1.85 8.89 -2.42
N ALA A 70 1.46 9.78 -1.50
CA ALA A 70 0.14 9.75 -0.87
C ALA A 70 -0.99 9.70 -1.90
N ASP A 71 -0.87 10.44 -2.99
CA ASP A 71 -1.90 10.50 -4.03
C ASP A 71 -2.05 9.17 -4.79
N ASP A 72 -1.01 8.35 -4.78
CA ASP A 72 -1.01 7.06 -5.49
C ASP A 72 -1.48 5.90 -4.60
N LEU A 73 -1.63 6.12 -3.29
CA LEU A 73 -1.99 5.04 -2.36
C LEU A 73 -3.35 4.40 -2.65
N PRO A 74 -4.41 5.14 -3.04
CA PRO A 74 -5.68 4.49 -3.38
C PRO A 74 -5.53 3.51 -4.54
N ALA A 75 -4.80 3.88 -5.58
CA ALA A 75 -4.55 3.00 -6.72
C ALA A 75 -3.70 1.79 -6.30
N LEU A 76 -2.66 2.02 -5.50
CA LEU A 76 -1.82 0.94 -4.99
C LEU A 76 -2.64 -0.04 -4.15
N ARG A 77 -3.53 0.47 -3.28
CA ARG A 77 -4.39 -0.37 -2.43
C ARG A 77 -5.28 -1.27 -3.29
N SER A 78 -5.88 -0.72 -4.34
CA SER A 78 -6.71 -1.49 -5.26
C SER A 78 -5.90 -2.55 -6.00
N ALA A 79 -4.71 -2.20 -6.47
CA ALA A 79 -3.82 -3.13 -7.17
C ALA A 79 -3.41 -4.29 -6.25
N ILE A 80 -3.12 -4.00 -4.99
CA ILE A 80 -2.75 -5.03 -4.02
C ILE A 80 -3.91 -6.01 -3.80
N ARG A 81 -5.14 -5.51 -3.69
CA ARG A 81 -6.33 -6.36 -3.56
C ARG A 81 -6.48 -7.29 -4.77
N MET A 82 -6.29 -6.75 -5.96
CA MET A 82 -6.37 -7.54 -7.20
C MET A 82 -5.30 -8.63 -7.22
N ARG A 83 -4.05 -8.26 -6.86
CA ARG A 83 -2.95 -9.22 -6.80
C ARG A 83 -3.24 -10.32 -5.78
N ASN A 84 -3.75 -9.95 -4.59
CA ASN A 84 -4.05 -10.90 -3.54
C ASN A 84 -5.16 -11.87 -3.97
N GLU A 85 -6.17 -11.37 -4.67
CA GLU A 85 -7.23 -12.22 -5.21
C GLU A 85 -6.65 -13.25 -6.18
N LEU A 86 -5.75 -12.80 -7.04
CA LEU A 86 -5.09 -13.68 -8.00
C LEU A 86 -4.21 -14.73 -7.29
N HIS A 87 -3.49 -14.30 -6.24
CA HIS A 87 -2.58 -15.19 -5.51
C HIS A 87 -3.28 -16.25 -4.68
N ARG A 88 -4.56 -16.08 -4.39
CA ARG A 88 -5.33 -17.12 -3.69
C ARG A 88 -5.61 -18.33 -4.59
N ARG A 89 -5.34 -18.22 -5.88
CA ARG A 89 -5.61 -19.26 -6.85
C ARG A 89 -4.33 -19.97 -7.27
N LYS A 90 -4.46 -21.24 -7.65
CA LYS A 90 -3.34 -22.02 -8.16
C LYS A 90 -2.98 -21.54 -9.57
N ALA A 91 -1.75 -21.81 -9.99
CA ALA A 91 -1.23 -21.32 -11.26
C ALA A 91 -2.13 -21.55 -12.48
N PRO A 92 -2.72 -22.75 -12.68
CA PRO A 92 -3.62 -22.93 -13.84
C PRO A 92 -4.86 -22.04 -13.77
N GLU A 93 -5.43 -21.87 -12.57
CA GLU A 93 -6.60 -20.99 -12.38
C GLU A 93 -6.24 -19.54 -12.59
N ARG A 94 -5.01 -19.14 -12.24
CA ARG A 94 -4.56 -17.75 -12.43
C ARG A 94 -4.57 -17.38 -13.91
N ALA A 95 -4.13 -18.28 -14.77
CA ALA A 95 -4.15 -18.05 -16.21
C ALA A 95 -5.57 -17.82 -16.72
N ASP A 96 -6.52 -18.62 -16.24
CA ASP A 96 -7.92 -18.47 -16.62
C ASP A 96 -8.51 -17.15 -16.11
N VAL A 97 -8.20 -16.78 -14.87
CA VAL A 97 -8.66 -15.50 -14.30
C VAL A 97 -8.12 -14.34 -15.12
N LEU A 98 -6.83 -14.36 -15.43
CA LEU A 98 -6.21 -13.30 -16.23
C LEU A 98 -6.80 -13.20 -17.62
N ALA A 99 -7.05 -14.35 -18.26
CA ALA A 99 -7.65 -14.36 -19.60
C ALA A 99 -9.04 -13.74 -19.57
N ASN A 100 -9.87 -14.11 -18.59
CA ASN A 100 -11.20 -13.55 -18.45
C ASN A 100 -11.17 -12.06 -18.09
N PHE A 101 -10.22 -11.66 -17.25
CA PHE A 101 -10.04 -10.27 -16.88
C PHE A 101 -9.73 -9.42 -18.11
N VAL A 102 -8.75 -9.84 -18.91
CA VAL A 102 -8.36 -9.12 -20.12
C VAL A 102 -9.55 -9.04 -21.10
N ALA A 103 -10.29 -10.16 -21.26
CA ALA A 103 -11.43 -10.18 -22.17
C ALA A 103 -12.54 -9.21 -21.73
N ALA A 104 -12.64 -8.94 -20.43
CA ALA A 104 -13.67 -8.05 -19.87
C ALA A 104 -13.26 -6.58 -19.86
N LEU A 105 -12.01 -6.27 -20.19
CA LEU A 105 -11.52 -4.89 -20.16
C LEU A 105 -12.20 -4.04 -21.23
N GLU A 106 -12.46 -2.79 -20.88
CA GLU A 106 -12.88 -1.79 -21.87
C GLU A 106 -11.70 -1.43 -22.76
N PRO A 107 -11.95 -0.97 -24.00
CA PRO A 107 -10.87 -0.68 -24.96
C PRO A 107 -9.80 0.28 -24.42
N ALA A 108 -10.19 1.29 -23.66
CA ALA A 108 -9.24 2.25 -23.08
C ALA A 108 -8.33 1.58 -22.05
N ASP A 109 -8.87 0.69 -21.23
CA ASP A 109 -8.10 -0.03 -20.21
C ASP A 109 -7.18 -1.07 -20.85
N GLU A 110 -7.66 -1.73 -21.89
CA GLU A 110 -6.85 -2.68 -22.64
C GLU A 110 -5.63 -1.99 -23.27
N GLU A 111 -5.83 -0.82 -23.84
CA GLU A 111 -4.74 -0.04 -24.44
C GLU A 111 -3.73 0.40 -23.39
N ALA A 112 -4.22 0.86 -22.22
CA ALA A 112 -3.36 1.24 -21.11
C ALA A 112 -2.51 0.06 -20.63
N LEU A 113 -3.13 -1.11 -20.49
CA LEU A 113 -2.42 -2.32 -20.08
C LEU A 113 -1.36 -2.73 -21.11
N ARG A 114 -1.71 -2.64 -22.39
CA ARG A 114 -0.78 -2.98 -23.48
C ARG A 114 0.46 -2.10 -23.42
N LYS A 115 0.29 -0.80 -23.20
CA LYS A 115 1.40 0.15 -23.08
C LYS A 115 2.28 -0.17 -21.87
N LEU A 116 1.66 -0.47 -20.74
CA LEU A 116 2.41 -0.79 -19.52
C LEU A 116 3.26 -2.05 -19.68
N LEU A 117 2.72 -3.07 -20.33
CA LEU A 117 3.46 -4.30 -20.58
C LEU A 117 4.62 -4.07 -21.55
N ALA A 118 4.41 -3.25 -22.58
CA ALA A 118 5.46 -2.90 -23.53
C ALA A 118 6.59 -2.10 -22.86
N ASP A 119 6.24 -1.16 -21.97
CA ASP A 119 7.22 -0.36 -21.24
C ASP A 119 8.05 -1.24 -20.30
N ASN A 120 7.42 -2.21 -19.64
CA ASN A 120 8.14 -3.14 -18.77
C ASN A 120 9.12 -4.01 -19.55
N ASP A 121 8.74 -4.47 -20.72
CA ASP A 121 9.64 -5.25 -21.60
C ASP A 121 10.85 -4.41 -22.00
N SER A 122 10.65 -3.13 -22.32
CA SER A 122 11.74 -2.23 -22.68
C SER A 122 12.68 -1.99 -21.51
N SER A 123 12.14 -1.95 -20.28
CA SER A 123 12.93 -1.73 -19.06
C SER A 123 13.74 -2.96 -18.65
N SER A 124 13.31 -4.15 -19.08
CA SER A 124 13.92 -5.41 -18.68
C SER A 124 15.18 -5.77 -19.45
N SER A 125 15.42 -5.13 -20.55
CA SER A 125 16.57 -5.46 -21.42
C SER A 125 17.87 -4.79 -21.02
#